data_04c40c2655d546fe6d0dc1f571157d1d
#
_entry.id   04c40c2655d546fe6d0dc1f571157d1d
#
_cell.length_a   1.000
_cell.length_b   1.000
_cell.length_c   1.000
_cell.angle_alpha   90.00
_cell.angle_beta   90.00
_cell.angle_gamma   90.00
#
_symmetry.space_group_name_H-M   'P 1'
#
loop_
_entity.id
_entity.type
_entity.pdbx_description
1 polymer ?
#
loop_
_entity_poly.entity_id
_entity_poly.type
_entity_poly.pdbx_seq_one_letter_code
_entity_poly.pdbx_strand_id
1 'polypeptide(L)'
;MEKFSENLEFEKAIIERERIKALKKLLAYQITESTRENDEDIVTIDKNDKKLFICILSIRNGKLISKTSKVIDILVDNDLIDSVIARYYEKILAPKTVVLDEMYEDKKDILEGWFKTEKNKNVKVVFPKKGRLHNLLKLANLNLENEKSRYFNEKRKLNAILEDLKEMLDLPKYPRIIESYDISNIQGADSVAGQVVFVNGKKQTKMYKKYKIKTVVGPDDYHSMKEVILRRLNHPPYPDLILLDGGKTHVGVIRKTLAKENIDIPVFGMYKDNKHRTYGLCDDERVYDLKGNEKLFNLITSFQDEVHRFSITYHKLLRSKRVLKSRLDEIEGIGPKRKKELLKNFKTVDNVFNASIDELKKYVPEKIAKAISEN
;
A
#
# COMPACT_ATOMS: atom_id res chain seq x y z
N MET A 1 -20.56 12.64 15.17
CA MET A 1 -21.05 12.47 16.55
C MET A 1 -22.53 12.12 16.55
N GLU A 2 -23.40 12.95 16.02
CA GLU A 2 -24.86 12.73 15.99
C GLU A 2 -25.25 11.41 15.35
N LYS A 3 -24.76 11.09 14.15
CA LYS A 3 -24.99 9.79 13.48
C LYS A 3 -24.60 8.58 14.33
N PHE A 4 -23.52 8.66 15.11
CA PHE A 4 -23.12 7.56 16.01
C PHE A 4 -24.01 7.48 17.26
N SER A 5 -24.54 8.64 17.71
CA SER A 5 -25.50 8.67 18.82
C SER A 5 -26.86 8.12 18.40
N GLU A 6 -27.34 8.42 17.20
CA GLU A 6 -28.57 7.90 16.62
C GLU A 6 -28.53 6.38 16.41
N ASN A 7 -27.33 5.84 16.07
CA ASN A 7 -27.10 4.41 15.90
C ASN A 7 -26.77 3.68 17.20
N LEU A 8 -26.95 4.31 18.39
CA LEU A 8 -26.62 3.77 19.72
C LEU A 8 -25.15 3.34 19.89
N GLU A 9 -24.24 3.83 19.04
CA GLU A 9 -22.81 3.60 19.12
C GLU A 9 -22.12 4.61 20.07
N PHE A 10 -22.53 4.61 21.32
CA PHE A 10 -22.14 5.64 22.31
C PHE A 10 -20.65 5.81 22.50
N GLU A 11 -19.87 4.74 22.48
CA GLU A 11 -18.41 4.81 22.59
C GLU A 11 -17.77 5.60 21.45
N LYS A 12 -18.24 5.40 20.22
CA LYS A 12 -17.78 6.16 19.05
C LYS A 12 -18.25 7.60 19.11
N ALA A 13 -19.49 7.84 19.59
CA ALA A 13 -20.00 9.20 19.80
C ALA A 13 -19.18 9.97 20.83
N ILE A 14 -18.74 9.34 21.92
CA ILE A 14 -17.87 9.91 22.94
C ILE A 14 -16.50 10.28 22.34
N ILE A 15 -15.88 9.39 21.57
CA ILE A 15 -14.60 9.65 20.91
C ILE A 15 -14.69 10.86 19.98
N GLU A 16 -15.74 10.95 19.17
CA GLU A 16 -15.94 12.08 18.26
C GLU A 16 -16.25 13.38 19.02
N ARG A 17 -16.96 13.31 20.14
CA ARG A 17 -17.19 14.47 21.02
C ARG A 17 -15.90 15.03 21.60
N GLU A 18 -15.01 14.16 22.07
CA GLU A 18 -13.71 14.59 22.60
C GLU A 18 -12.79 15.15 21.48
N ARG A 19 -12.89 14.61 20.27
CA ARG A 19 -12.23 15.19 19.09
C ARG A 19 -12.73 16.59 18.76
N ILE A 20 -14.05 16.80 18.77
CA ILE A 20 -14.67 18.12 18.54
C ILE A 20 -14.24 19.10 19.63
N LYS A 21 -14.21 18.70 20.91
CA LYS A 21 -13.73 19.54 22.01
C LYS A 21 -12.25 19.93 21.83
N ALA A 22 -11.39 18.98 21.41
CA ALA A 22 -9.99 19.26 21.14
C ALA A 22 -9.82 20.25 19.98
N LEU A 23 -10.60 20.08 18.89
CA LEU A 23 -10.62 21.00 17.75
C LEU A 23 -11.14 22.40 18.15
N LYS A 24 -12.21 22.47 18.94
CA LYS A 24 -12.75 23.76 19.45
C LYS A 24 -11.73 24.48 20.35
N LYS A 25 -11.00 23.77 21.21
CA LYS A 25 -9.92 24.36 22.00
C LYS A 25 -8.79 24.91 21.11
N LEU A 26 -8.43 24.18 20.04
CA LEU A 26 -7.46 24.66 19.04
C LEU A 26 -7.92 25.94 18.35
N LEU A 27 -9.17 25.97 17.88
CA LEU A 27 -9.76 27.15 17.25
C LEU A 27 -9.84 28.34 18.21
N ALA A 28 -10.20 28.12 19.49
CA ALA A 28 -10.20 29.17 20.50
C ALA A 28 -8.79 29.71 20.76
N TYR A 29 -7.75 28.83 20.73
CA TYR A 29 -6.35 29.27 20.82
C TYR A 29 -5.89 30.09 19.61
N GLN A 30 -6.33 29.70 18.38
CA GLN A 30 -6.02 30.46 17.16
C GLN A 30 -6.67 31.85 17.14
N ILE A 31 -7.84 32.01 17.75
CA ILE A 31 -8.58 33.29 17.79
C ILE A 31 -7.94 34.27 18.77
N THR A 32 -7.28 33.80 19.84
CA THR A 32 -6.70 34.64 20.88
C THR A 32 -5.26 35.13 20.59
N GLU A 33 -4.52 34.54 19.61
CA GLU A 33 -3.11 34.88 19.33
C GLU A 33 -2.82 35.16 17.85
N SER A 34 -3.77 35.61 17.06
CA SER A 34 -3.68 35.73 15.60
C SER A 34 -2.72 36.82 15.05
N THR A 35 -1.81 37.38 15.83
CA THR A 35 -0.95 38.50 15.39
C THR A 35 0.52 38.11 15.15
N ARG A 36 0.94 36.88 15.38
CA ARG A 36 2.33 36.46 15.11
C ARG A 36 2.41 35.52 13.95
N GLU A 37 3.14 35.90 12.91
CA GLU A 37 3.51 35.05 11.78
C GLU A 37 4.54 33.98 12.19
N ASN A 38 4.09 32.97 12.93
CA ASN A 38 4.94 31.90 13.40
C ASN A 38 4.92 30.73 12.43
N ASP A 39 6.11 30.30 12.00
CA ASP A 39 6.34 29.06 11.26
C ASP A 39 6.97 28.05 12.21
N GLU A 40 6.18 27.08 12.65
CA GLU A 40 6.54 26.11 13.68
C GLU A 40 6.09 24.72 13.31
N ASP A 41 6.93 23.72 13.56
CA ASP A 41 6.54 22.32 13.54
C ASP A 41 6.69 21.74 14.95
N ILE A 42 5.59 21.17 15.45
CA ILE A 42 5.54 20.51 16.76
C ILE A 42 5.70 19.01 16.49
N VAL A 43 6.79 18.43 16.90
CA VAL A 43 7.14 17.04 16.62
C VAL A 43 7.12 16.23 17.89
N THR A 44 6.33 15.17 17.92
CA THR A 44 6.29 14.20 19.01
C THR A 44 6.57 12.80 18.49
N ILE A 45 7.31 12.05 19.25
CA ILE A 45 7.77 10.71 18.89
C ILE A 45 7.61 9.80 20.10
N ASP A 46 7.12 8.58 19.88
CA ASP A 46 7.10 7.53 20.88
C ASP A 46 7.54 6.21 20.28
N LYS A 47 8.37 5.49 20.99
CA LYS A 47 8.89 4.18 20.62
C LYS A 47 8.15 3.09 21.39
N ASN A 48 7.66 2.09 20.68
CA ASN A 48 7.08 0.88 21.28
C ASN A 48 7.54 -0.35 20.52
N ASP A 49 8.31 -1.21 21.18
CA ASP A 49 8.99 -2.38 20.58
C ASP A 49 9.79 -1.98 19.33
N LYS A 50 9.41 -2.57 18.18
CA LYS A 50 10.03 -2.34 16.88
C LYS A 50 9.31 -1.27 16.05
N LYS A 51 8.45 -0.45 16.68
CA LYS A 51 7.66 0.59 15.99
C LYS A 51 7.96 1.97 16.57
N LEU A 52 8.07 2.92 15.67
CA LEU A 52 8.17 4.34 15.99
C LEU A 52 6.89 5.03 15.55
N PHE A 53 6.24 5.68 16.47
CA PHE A 53 5.06 6.51 16.26
C PHE A 53 5.50 7.97 16.22
N ILE A 54 5.03 8.70 15.22
CA ILE A 54 5.42 10.09 14.99
C ILE A 54 4.15 10.91 14.75
N CYS A 55 4.04 12.06 15.40
CA CYS A 55 3.02 13.06 15.08
C CYS A 55 3.69 14.41 14.89
N ILE A 56 3.39 15.08 13.78
CA ILE A 56 3.90 16.40 13.44
C ILE A 56 2.71 17.32 13.19
N LEU A 57 2.62 18.42 13.94
CA LEU A 57 1.68 19.49 13.70
C LEU A 57 2.43 20.66 13.05
N SER A 58 2.07 20.99 11.80
CA SER A 58 2.74 22.09 11.08
C SER A 58 1.90 23.35 11.15
N ILE A 59 2.50 24.40 11.68
CA ILE A 59 1.92 25.74 11.83
C ILE A 59 2.67 26.68 10.88
N ARG A 60 1.91 27.42 10.05
CA ARG A 60 2.45 28.47 9.19
C ARG A 60 1.59 29.73 9.32
N ASN A 61 2.26 30.86 9.46
CA ASN A 61 1.60 32.14 9.70
C ASN A 61 0.62 32.06 10.89
N GLY A 62 1.02 31.37 11.95
CA GLY A 62 0.21 31.19 13.17
C GLY A 62 -0.98 30.20 13.03
N LYS A 63 -1.22 29.60 11.85
CA LYS A 63 -2.33 28.67 11.59
C LYS A 63 -1.84 27.23 11.46
N LEU A 64 -2.56 26.27 12.05
CA LEU A 64 -2.32 24.85 11.86
C LEU A 64 -2.72 24.46 10.42
N ILE A 65 -1.73 24.15 9.59
CA ILE A 65 -1.94 23.81 8.17
C ILE A 65 -1.98 22.31 7.94
N SER A 66 -1.27 21.51 8.73
CA SER A 66 -1.28 20.05 8.58
C SER A 66 -1.01 19.32 9.88
N LYS A 67 -1.56 18.11 9.96
CA LYS A 67 -1.21 17.07 10.92
C LYS A 67 -0.72 15.86 10.16
N THR A 68 0.51 15.45 10.41
CA THR A 68 1.09 14.23 9.84
C THR A 68 1.33 13.23 10.96
N SER A 69 0.74 12.03 10.84
CA SER A 69 1.02 10.90 11.74
C SER A 69 1.57 9.74 10.94
N LYS A 70 2.62 9.10 11.43
CA LYS A 70 3.26 7.94 10.78
C LYS A 70 3.64 6.89 11.81
N VAL A 71 3.56 5.63 11.39
CA VAL A 71 4.11 4.48 12.11
C VAL A 71 5.21 3.88 11.23
N ILE A 72 6.42 3.78 11.76
CA ILE A 72 7.62 3.34 11.04
C ILE A 72 8.18 2.11 11.74
N ASP A 73 8.66 1.12 10.96
CA ASP A 73 9.42 0.00 11.49
C ASP A 73 10.84 0.45 11.85
N ILE A 74 11.28 0.12 13.07
CA ILE A 74 12.64 0.37 13.51
C ILE A 74 13.49 -0.81 13.04
N LEU A 75 14.45 -0.54 12.16
CA LEU A 75 15.39 -1.53 11.66
C LEU A 75 16.71 -1.52 12.45
N VAL A 76 17.08 -0.37 13.01
CA VAL A 76 18.31 -0.18 13.81
C VAL A 76 17.99 0.73 14.99
N ASP A 77 18.56 0.45 16.14
CA ASP A 77 18.18 1.08 17.42
C ASP A 77 18.90 2.40 17.75
N ASN A 78 19.74 2.91 16.84
CA ASN A 78 20.56 4.08 17.09
C ASN A 78 19.92 5.39 16.60
N ASP A 79 19.98 6.43 17.44
CA ASP A 79 19.67 7.85 17.16
C ASP A 79 18.40 8.11 16.31
N LEU A 80 17.27 7.61 16.80
CA LEU A 80 15.99 7.61 16.08
C LEU A 80 15.49 9.01 15.76
N ILE A 81 15.65 9.99 16.65
CA ILE A 81 15.11 11.35 16.47
C ILE A 81 15.83 12.08 15.32
N ASP A 82 17.16 11.99 15.27
CA ASP A 82 17.96 12.67 14.25
C ASP A 82 17.61 12.13 12.86
N SER A 83 17.54 10.79 12.73
CA SER A 83 17.17 10.11 11.48
C SER A 83 15.74 10.44 11.06
N VAL A 84 14.81 10.55 12.00
CA VAL A 84 13.40 10.90 11.71
C VAL A 84 13.28 12.32 11.22
N ILE A 85 13.90 13.28 11.91
CA ILE A 85 13.91 14.70 11.57
C ILE A 85 14.55 14.88 10.17
N ALA A 86 15.76 14.31 9.97
CA ALA A 86 16.46 14.38 8.69
C ALA A 86 15.58 13.85 7.54
N ARG A 87 15.02 12.65 7.69
CA ARG A 87 14.19 12.00 6.66
C ARG A 87 12.87 12.73 6.40
N TYR A 88 12.28 13.34 7.43
CA TYR A 88 11.06 14.12 7.26
C TYR A 88 11.33 15.39 6.45
N TYR A 89 12.36 16.15 6.81
CA TYR A 89 12.70 17.40 6.15
C TYR A 89 13.51 17.22 4.86
N GLU A 90 13.92 16.01 4.47
CA GLU A 90 14.59 15.77 3.18
C GLU A 90 13.80 16.36 2.00
N LYS A 91 12.47 16.21 2.02
CA LYS A 91 11.54 16.58 0.93
C LYS A 91 10.61 17.75 1.28
N ILE A 92 10.69 18.28 2.49
CA ILE A 92 9.77 19.29 3.01
C ILE A 92 10.56 20.52 3.43
N LEU A 93 9.98 21.69 3.21
CA LEU A 93 10.59 22.95 3.67
C LEU A 93 10.60 23.01 5.20
N ALA A 94 11.78 23.25 5.75
CA ALA A 94 11.94 23.41 7.18
C ALA A 94 11.27 24.69 7.69
N PRO A 95 10.63 24.68 8.88
CA PRO A 95 10.04 25.86 9.52
C PRO A 95 11.11 26.82 10.05
N LYS A 96 10.69 27.90 10.70
CA LYS A 96 11.60 28.74 11.50
C LYS A 96 11.94 28.09 12.84
N THR A 97 10.99 27.32 13.40
CA THR A 97 11.13 26.68 14.70
C THR A 97 10.64 25.24 14.68
N VAL A 98 11.41 24.33 15.25
CA VAL A 98 11.00 22.96 15.55
C VAL A 98 10.87 22.81 17.05
N VAL A 99 9.71 22.32 17.50
CA VAL A 99 9.39 22.10 18.91
C VAL A 99 9.42 20.61 19.19
N LEU A 100 10.21 20.22 20.17
CA LEU A 100 10.40 18.84 20.62
C LEU A 100 10.13 18.73 22.13
N ASP A 101 9.99 17.47 22.59
CA ASP A 101 9.92 17.16 24.01
C ASP A 101 11.27 17.40 24.71
N GLU A 102 11.25 17.78 26.00
CA GLU A 102 12.43 18.05 26.81
C GLU A 102 13.43 16.89 26.86
N MET A 103 12.97 15.66 26.73
CA MET A 103 13.82 14.46 26.69
C MET A 103 14.84 14.44 25.53
N TYR A 104 14.69 15.32 24.53
CA TYR A 104 15.60 15.47 23.39
C TYR A 104 16.47 16.73 23.46
N GLU A 105 16.58 17.36 24.64
CA GLU A 105 17.32 18.61 24.81
C GLU A 105 18.82 18.46 24.47
N ASP A 106 19.40 17.28 24.74
CA ASP A 106 20.76 16.88 24.38
C ASP A 106 21.04 16.87 22.86
N LYS A 107 20.01 16.74 22.03
CA LYS A 107 20.11 16.71 20.56
C LYS A 107 20.02 18.09 19.90
N LYS A 108 19.88 19.15 20.68
CA LYS A 108 19.65 20.51 20.16
C LYS A 108 20.70 20.95 19.14
N ASP A 109 21.95 20.94 19.54
CA ASP A 109 23.06 21.46 18.73
C ASP A 109 23.27 20.63 17.46
N ILE A 110 23.06 19.32 17.55
CA ILE A 110 23.13 18.40 16.41
C ILE A 110 22.03 18.75 15.40
N LEU A 111 20.79 18.92 15.86
CA LEU A 111 19.65 19.22 14.99
C LEU A 111 19.75 20.60 14.35
N GLU A 112 20.10 21.64 15.12
CA GLU A 112 20.30 23.00 14.60
C GLU A 112 21.46 23.05 13.60
N GLY A 113 22.55 22.33 13.89
CA GLY A 113 23.69 22.15 12.99
C GLY A 113 23.30 21.48 11.69
N TRP A 114 22.52 20.39 11.74
CA TRP A 114 22.03 19.68 10.56
C TRP A 114 21.15 20.58 9.68
N PHE A 115 20.22 21.35 10.26
CA PHE A 115 19.40 22.30 9.47
C PHE A 115 20.24 23.36 8.79
N LYS A 116 21.31 23.83 9.44
CA LYS A 116 22.21 24.84 8.88
C LYS A 116 23.02 24.29 7.71
N THR A 117 23.57 23.08 7.82
CA THR A 117 24.41 22.46 6.80
C THR A 117 23.59 21.90 5.65
N GLU A 118 22.60 21.04 5.94
CA GLU A 118 21.87 20.31 4.91
C GLU A 118 20.71 21.09 4.28
N LYS A 119 20.14 22.06 4.99
CA LYS A 119 19.02 22.87 4.52
C LYS A 119 19.37 24.33 4.25
N ASN A 120 20.58 24.75 4.56
CA ASN A 120 21.03 26.13 4.50
C ASN A 120 20.05 27.10 5.18
N LYS A 121 19.50 26.67 6.34
CA LYS A 121 18.46 27.38 7.07
C LYS A 121 18.73 27.38 8.58
N ASN A 122 18.68 28.55 9.19
CA ASN A 122 18.77 28.67 10.63
C ASN A 122 17.40 28.31 11.24
N VAL A 123 17.24 27.06 11.68
CA VAL A 123 16.05 26.58 12.38
C VAL A 123 16.34 26.54 13.86
N LYS A 124 15.46 27.13 14.67
CA LYS A 124 15.57 27.10 16.14
C LYS A 124 14.88 25.85 16.69
N VAL A 125 15.58 25.04 17.45
CA VAL A 125 15.01 23.89 18.16
C VAL A 125 14.66 24.29 19.60
N VAL A 126 13.41 24.04 20.03
CA VAL A 126 12.86 24.54 21.29
C VAL A 126 12.20 23.43 22.09
N PHE A 127 12.42 23.42 23.40
CA PHE A 127 11.88 22.44 24.35
C PHE A 127 11.03 23.19 25.43
N PRO A 128 9.74 23.41 25.15
CA PRO A 128 8.93 24.30 25.97
C PRO A 128 8.42 23.58 27.24
N LYS A 129 8.67 24.16 28.39
CA LYS A 129 8.15 23.68 29.70
C LYS A 129 6.79 24.28 30.07
N LYS A 130 6.41 25.42 29.46
CA LYS A 130 5.14 26.15 29.74
C LYS A 130 4.71 27.01 28.54
N GLY A 131 3.50 27.52 28.58
CA GLY A 131 2.97 28.43 27.57
C GLY A 131 2.40 27.75 26.33
N ARG A 132 2.19 28.53 25.24
CA ARG A 132 1.53 28.11 24.04
C ARG A 132 2.18 26.89 23.39
N LEU A 133 3.49 26.91 23.20
CA LEU A 133 4.21 25.79 22.52
C LEU A 133 4.12 24.50 23.35
N HIS A 134 4.18 24.60 24.69
CA HIS A 134 3.98 23.44 25.56
C HIS A 134 2.55 22.85 25.44
N ASN A 135 1.54 23.70 25.32
CA ASN A 135 0.17 23.25 25.11
C ASN A 135 -0.01 22.58 23.73
N LEU A 136 0.67 23.09 22.69
CA LEU A 136 0.69 22.48 21.37
C LEU A 136 1.43 21.13 21.39
N LEU A 137 2.51 21.02 22.16
CA LEU A 137 3.23 19.76 22.37
C LEU A 137 2.34 18.73 23.08
N LYS A 138 1.61 19.12 24.12
CA LYS A 138 0.59 18.27 24.77
C LYS A 138 -0.48 17.78 23.79
N LEU A 139 -0.94 18.67 22.91
CA LEU A 139 -1.91 18.31 21.90
C LEU A 139 -1.32 17.33 20.88
N ALA A 140 -0.08 17.53 20.44
CA ALA A 140 0.62 16.60 19.54
C ALA A 140 0.79 15.22 20.21
N ASN A 141 1.15 15.18 21.50
CA ASN A 141 1.25 13.95 22.28
C ASN A 141 -0.10 13.23 22.41
N LEU A 142 -1.18 13.95 22.67
CA LEU A 142 -2.53 13.36 22.71
C LEU A 142 -2.92 12.75 21.33
N ASN A 143 -2.58 13.44 20.25
CA ASN A 143 -2.79 12.91 18.91
C ASN A 143 -1.96 11.65 18.64
N LEU A 144 -0.71 11.62 19.10
CA LEU A 144 0.18 10.47 18.99
C LEU A 144 -0.38 9.25 19.74
N GLU A 145 -0.84 9.41 20.98
CA GLU A 145 -1.46 8.35 21.78
C GLU A 145 -2.76 7.82 21.15
N ASN A 146 -3.57 8.69 20.55
CA ASN A 146 -4.76 8.28 19.82
C ASN A 146 -4.40 7.42 18.58
N GLU A 147 -3.38 7.82 17.80
CA GLU A 147 -2.91 7.05 16.65
C GLU A 147 -2.30 5.71 17.08
N LYS A 148 -1.54 5.68 18.15
CA LYS A 148 -0.97 4.48 18.75
C LYS A 148 -2.08 3.51 19.20
N SER A 149 -3.06 4.01 19.93
CA SER A 149 -4.23 3.24 20.36
C SER A 149 -5.01 2.67 19.17
N ARG A 150 -5.23 3.48 18.14
CA ARG A 150 -5.88 3.05 16.89
C ARG A 150 -5.09 1.92 16.21
N TYR A 151 -3.78 2.09 16.06
CA TYR A 151 -2.90 1.09 15.46
C TYR A 151 -2.97 -0.26 16.16
N PHE A 152 -2.87 -0.28 17.50
CA PHE A 152 -2.94 -1.51 18.29
C PHE A 152 -4.33 -2.14 18.30
N ASN A 153 -5.38 -1.33 18.30
CA ASN A 153 -6.76 -1.82 18.20
C ASN A 153 -7.03 -2.46 16.83
N GLU A 154 -6.59 -1.84 15.73
CA GLU A 154 -6.69 -2.43 14.40
C GLU A 154 -5.90 -3.74 14.30
N LYS A 155 -4.68 -3.77 14.84
CA LYS A 155 -3.86 -4.99 14.89
C LYS A 155 -4.55 -6.10 15.67
N ARG A 156 -5.11 -5.80 16.85
CA ARG A 156 -5.87 -6.79 17.66
C ARG A 156 -7.09 -7.31 16.93
N LYS A 157 -7.86 -6.43 16.29
CA LYS A 157 -9.03 -6.82 15.49
C LYS A 157 -8.64 -7.77 14.35
N LEU A 158 -7.60 -7.44 13.58
CA LEU A 158 -7.13 -8.31 12.49
C LEU A 158 -6.62 -9.66 13.01
N ASN A 159 -5.88 -9.67 14.11
CA ASN A 159 -5.41 -10.91 14.70
C ASN A 159 -6.59 -11.81 15.13
N ALA A 160 -7.63 -11.25 15.76
CA ALA A 160 -8.82 -12.01 16.13
C ALA A 160 -9.52 -12.61 14.89
N ILE A 161 -9.67 -11.84 13.81
CA ILE A 161 -10.27 -12.34 12.55
C ILE A 161 -9.42 -13.47 11.93
N LEU A 162 -8.10 -13.40 12.03
CA LEU A 162 -7.21 -14.44 11.51
C LEU A 162 -7.21 -15.70 12.41
N GLU A 163 -7.42 -15.55 13.72
CA GLU A 163 -7.70 -16.71 14.59
C GLU A 163 -9.05 -17.35 14.26
N ASP A 164 -10.12 -16.56 14.06
CA ASP A 164 -11.41 -17.08 13.58
C ASP A 164 -11.24 -17.86 12.26
N LEU A 165 -10.40 -17.34 11.32
CA LEU A 165 -10.09 -18.02 10.07
C LEU A 165 -9.36 -19.35 10.32
N LYS A 166 -8.37 -19.34 11.21
CA LYS A 166 -7.63 -20.55 11.60
C LYS A 166 -8.55 -21.63 12.15
N GLU A 167 -9.43 -21.26 13.10
CA GLU A 167 -10.38 -22.19 13.71
C GLU A 167 -11.40 -22.72 12.70
N MET A 168 -11.97 -21.85 11.86
CA MET A 168 -12.95 -22.23 10.86
C MET A 168 -12.41 -23.22 9.83
N LEU A 169 -11.15 -23.07 9.41
CA LEU A 169 -10.50 -23.90 8.40
C LEU A 169 -9.65 -25.03 8.99
N ASP A 170 -9.63 -25.17 10.31
CA ASP A 170 -8.77 -26.14 11.05
C ASP A 170 -7.30 -26.07 10.59
N LEU A 171 -6.74 -24.85 10.53
CA LEU A 171 -5.38 -24.66 10.07
C LEU A 171 -4.37 -25.11 11.13
N PRO A 172 -3.26 -25.77 10.75
CA PRO A 172 -2.25 -26.27 11.70
C PRO A 172 -1.53 -25.16 12.46
N LYS A 173 -1.49 -23.97 11.91
CA LYS A 173 -0.86 -22.78 12.49
C LYS A 173 -1.58 -21.48 12.12
N TYR A 174 -1.30 -20.42 12.88
CA TYR A 174 -1.80 -19.09 12.61
C TYR A 174 -1.39 -18.62 11.20
N PRO A 175 -2.34 -18.18 10.34
CA PRO A 175 -2.06 -17.81 8.94
C PRO A 175 -1.46 -16.39 8.85
N ARG A 176 -0.21 -16.26 9.27
CA ARG A 176 0.51 -14.97 9.26
C ARG A 176 0.75 -14.47 7.86
N ILE A 177 1.22 -15.35 6.95
CA ILE A 177 1.49 -15.05 5.55
C ILE A 177 0.45 -15.78 4.70
N ILE A 178 -0.41 -15.01 4.05
CA ILE A 178 -1.43 -15.53 3.14
C ILE A 178 -1.07 -15.07 1.73
N GLU A 179 -1.01 -16.01 0.80
CA GLU A 179 -0.85 -15.71 -0.62
C GLU A 179 -2.16 -15.99 -1.35
N SER A 180 -2.63 -15.03 -2.16
CA SER A 180 -3.81 -15.22 -2.98
C SER A 180 -3.46 -15.15 -4.46
N TYR A 181 -4.11 -16.02 -5.27
CA TYR A 181 -3.82 -16.21 -6.69
C TYR A 181 -5.08 -16.09 -7.54
N ASP A 182 -4.94 -15.44 -8.68
CA ASP A 182 -5.96 -15.32 -9.71
C ASP A 182 -5.33 -15.54 -11.09
N ILE A 183 -6.02 -16.30 -11.95
CA ILE A 183 -5.66 -16.49 -13.35
C ILE A 183 -6.55 -15.58 -14.21
N SER A 184 -5.93 -14.84 -15.09
CA SER A 184 -6.61 -14.01 -16.07
C SER A 184 -6.21 -14.45 -17.49
N ASN A 185 -7.19 -14.95 -18.25
CA ASN A 185 -7.00 -15.40 -19.64
C ASN A 185 -7.26 -14.25 -20.61
N ILE A 186 -6.34 -14.06 -21.54
CA ILE A 186 -6.54 -13.17 -22.68
C ILE A 186 -7.03 -14.03 -23.86
N GLN A 187 -8.21 -13.73 -24.40
CA GLN A 187 -8.70 -14.39 -25.59
C GLN A 187 -7.62 -14.40 -26.69
N GLY A 188 -7.09 -15.60 -27.00
CA GLY A 188 -6.18 -15.84 -28.11
C GLY A 188 -4.68 -15.61 -27.85
N ALA A 189 -4.21 -15.27 -26.64
CA ALA A 189 -2.78 -15.17 -26.34
C ALA A 189 -2.51 -15.05 -24.83
N ASP A 190 -1.35 -15.51 -24.39
CA ASP A 190 -0.71 -15.31 -23.09
C ASP A 190 -1.63 -15.25 -21.85
N SER A 191 -1.96 -16.39 -21.26
CA SER A 191 -2.54 -16.43 -19.91
C SER A 191 -1.56 -15.87 -18.88
N VAL A 192 -2.08 -15.15 -17.91
CA VAL A 192 -1.29 -14.52 -16.82
C VAL A 192 -1.89 -14.81 -15.47
N ALA A 193 -1.04 -14.85 -14.44
CA ALA A 193 -1.48 -14.96 -13.07
C ALA A 193 -0.95 -13.81 -12.22
N GLY A 194 -1.78 -13.36 -11.30
CA GLY A 194 -1.43 -12.45 -10.21
C GLY A 194 -1.25 -13.22 -8.91
N GLN A 195 -0.17 -12.91 -8.18
CA GLN A 195 0.03 -13.30 -6.79
C GLN A 195 0.02 -12.05 -5.93
N VAL A 196 -0.87 -11.99 -4.96
CA VAL A 196 -0.88 -10.97 -3.93
C VAL A 196 -0.54 -11.61 -2.58
N VAL A 197 0.10 -10.83 -1.71
CA VAL A 197 0.58 -11.31 -0.41
C VAL A 197 0.03 -10.43 0.70
N PHE A 198 -0.48 -11.08 1.73
CA PHE A 198 -0.94 -10.43 2.95
C PHE A 198 -0.12 -10.94 4.13
N VAL A 199 0.33 -10.03 4.99
CA VAL A 199 1.02 -10.35 6.22
C VAL A 199 0.21 -9.80 7.39
N ASN A 200 -0.20 -10.67 8.32
CA ASN A 200 -1.12 -10.34 9.40
C ASN A 200 -2.38 -9.61 8.88
N GLY A 201 -2.97 -10.10 7.80
CA GLY A 201 -4.17 -9.55 7.16
C GLY A 201 -3.98 -8.24 6.39
N LYS A 202 -2.76 -7.66 6.33
CA LYS A 202 -2.45 -6.41 5.62
C LYS A 202 -1.71 -6.67 4.31
N LYS A 203 -2.07 -5.92 3.27
CA LYS A 203 -1.45 -5.99 1.94
C LYS A 203 0.06 -5.72 1.99
N GLN A 204 0.85 -6.59 1.38
CA GLN A 204 2.30 -6.47 1.27
C GLN A 204 2.72 -6.33 -0.20
N THR A 205 2.43 -5.17 -0.77
CA THR A 205 2.56 -4.90 -2.22
C THR A 205 3.96 -5.12 -2.78
N LYS A 206 5.01 -4.97 -1.95
CA LYS A 206 6.40 -5.26 -2.34
C LYS A 206 6.65 -6.74 -2.62
N MET A 207 5.79 -7.63 -2.12
CA MET A 207 5.89 -9.08 -2.30
C MET A 207 5.00 -9.60 -3.44
N TYR A 208 4.21 -8.75 -4.08
CA TYR A 208 3.35 -9.14 -5.19
C TYR A 208 4.16 -9.60 -6.40
N LYS A 209 3.70 -10.66 -7.06
CA LYS A 209 4.35 -11.19 -8.26
C LYS A 209 3.36 -11.36 -9.40
N LYS A 210 3.87 -11.24 -10.61
CA LYS A 210 3.15 -11.43 -11.87
C LYS A 210 3.79 -12.58 -12.60
N TYR A 211 2.98 -13.53 -13.04
CA TYR A 211 3.44 -14.69 -13.78
C TYR A 211 2.86 -14.66 -15.18
N LYS A 212 3.72 -14.79 -16.17
CA LYS A 212 3.33 -15.15 -17.53
C LYS A 212 3.34 -16.67 -17.61
N ILE A 213 2.23 -17.29 -18.04
CA ILE A 213 2.12 -18.73 -18.28
C ILE A 213 2.97 -19.09 -19.50
N LYS A 214 3.74 -20.18 -19.40
CA LYS A 214 4.71 -20.57 -20.43
C LYS A 214 4.44 -21.94 -21.03
N THR A 215 3.89 -22.87 -20.26
CA THR A 215 3.78 -24.28 -20.61
C THR A 215 2.38 -24.68 -21.06
N VAL A 216 1.39 -23.85 -20.78
CA VAL A 216 -0.02 -24.15 -21.07
C VAL A 216 -0.47 -23.35 -22.29
N VAL A 217 -1.01 -24.06 -23.27
CA VAL A 217 -1.55 -23.47 -24.49
C VAL A 217 -3.08 -23.51 -24.43
N GLY A 218 -3.72 -22.37 -24.61
CA GLY A 218 -5.18 -22.24 -24.55
C GLY A 218 -5.73 -21.87 -23.16
N PRO A 219 -7.06 -21.80 -23.01
CA PRO A 219 -7.74 -21.40 -21.79
C PRO A 219 -7.85 -22.56 -20.78
N ASP A 220 -6.74 -22.94 -20.18
CA ASP A 220 -6.68 -23.98 -19.15
C ASP A 220 -6.19 -23.37 -17.82
N ASP A 221 -7.14 -22.94 -17.00
CA ASP A 221 -6.88 -22.28 -15.72
C ASP A 221 -6.25 -23.24 -14.70
N TYR A 222 -6.58 -24.52 -14.75
CA TYR A 222 -6.08 -25.52 -13.81
C TYR A 222 -4.59 -25.77 -13.98
N HIS A 223 -4.15 -26.03 -15.22
CA HIS A 223 -2.73 -26.25 -15.52
C HIS A 223 -1.93 -24.95 -15.40
N SER A 224 -2.54 -23.81 -15.74
CA SER A 224 -1.94 -22.50 -15.52
C SER A 224 -1.68 -22.21 -14.04
N MET A 225 -2.65 -22.47 -13.16
CA MET A 225 -2.49 -22.33 -11.72
C MET A 225 -1.41 -23.27 -11.17
N LYS A 226 -1.40 -24.53 -11.64
CA LYS A 226 -0.37 -25.50 -11.28
C LYS A 226 1.03 -25.02 -11.67
N GLU A 227 1.24 -24.51 -12.89
CA GLU A 227 2.53 -23.94 -13.31
C GLU A 227 2.99 -22.82 -12.38
N VAL A 228 2.08 -21.91 -12.03
CA VAL A 228 2.38 -20.77 -11.15
C VAL A 228 2.80 -21.22 -9.76
N ILE A 229 2.06 -22.14 -9.16
CA ILE A 229 2.36 -22.66 -7.82
C ILE A 229 3.70 -23.40 -7.84
N LEU A 230 3.99 -24.27 -8.79
CA LEU A 230 5.27 -24.97 -8.92
C LEU A 230 6.43 -23.97 -9.02
N ARG A 231 6.28 -22.91 -9.81
CA ARG A 231 7.30 -21.87 -9.91
C ARG A 231 7.46 -21.07 -8.62
N ARG A 232 6.38 -20.89 -7.85
CA ARG A 232 6.43 -20.23 -6.53
C ARG A 232 7.20 -21.07 -5.51
N LEU A 233 7.02 -22.39 -5.53
CA LEU A 233 7.65 -23.31 -4.58
C LEU A 233 9.18 -23.34 -4.69
N ASN A 234 9.76 -22.88 -5.81
CA ASN A 234 11.22 -22.72 -5.93
C ASN A 234 11.79 -21.54 -5.11
N HIS A 235 10.94 -20.79 -4.38
CA HIS A 235 11.34 -19.57 -3.68
C HIS A 235 10.83 -19.55 -2.24
N PRO A 236 11.48 -20.25 -1.27
CA PRO A 236 11.12 -20.14 0.14
C PRO A 236 11.37 -18.70 0.66
N PRO A 237 10.76 -18.29 1.80
CA PRO A 237 9.86 -19.06 2.64
C PRO A 237 8.48 -19.23 2.03
N TYR A 238 7.80 -20.33 2.43
CA TYR A 238 6.44 -20.63 1.97
C TYR A 238 5.38 -19.85 2.80
N PRO A 239 4.18 -19.62 2.23
CA PRO A 239 3.07 -19.03 2.97
C PRO A 239 2.49 -20.01 3.99
N ASP A 240 1.72 -19.48 4.93
CA ASP A 240 0.98 -20.27 5.90
C ASP A 240 -0.38 -20.74 5.34
N LEU A 241 -0.89 -20.04 4.33
CA LEU A 241 -2.16 -20.32 3.67
C LEU A 241 -2.11 -19.83 2.21
N ILE A 242 -2.63 -20.66 1.30
CA ILE A 242 -2.87 -20.28 -0.10
C ILE A 242 -4.37 -20.14 -0.32
N LEU A 243 -4.79 -19.00 -0.90
CA LEU A 243 -6.14 -18.74 -1.35
C LEU A 243 -6.18 -18.63 -2.87
N LEU A 244 -7.08 -19.37 -3.51
CA LEU A 244 -7.26 -19.38 -4.96
C LEU A 244 -8.54 -18.64 -5.33
N ASP A 245 -8.52 -17.76 -6.32
CA ASP A 245 -9.76 -17.27 -6.94
C ASP A 245 -10.34 -18.38 -7.87
N GLY A 246 -10.91 -19.41 -7.23
CA GLY A 246 -11.42 -20.59 -7.90
C GLY A 246 -12.12 -21.54 -6.94
N GLY A 247 -12.89 -22.47 -7.49
CA GLY A 247 -13.67 -23.45 -6.71
C GLY A 247 -12.90 -24.72 -6.36
N LYS A 248 -13.65 -25.72 -5.87
CA LYS A 248 -13.17 -27.02 -5.37
C LYS A 248 -12.17 -27.71 -6.31
N THR A 249 -12.43 -27.69 -7.62
CA THR A 249 -11.56 -28.35 -8.61
C THR A 249 -10.16 -27.73 -8.65
N HIS A 250 -10.05 -26.38 -8.57
CA HIS A 250 -8.76 -25.70 -8.49
C HIS A 250 -7.99 -26.12 -7.24
N VAL A 251 -8.68 -26.16 -6.09
CA VAL A 251 -8.08 -26.57 -4.83
C VAL A 251 -7.56 -28.00 -4.91
N GLY A 252 -8.38 -28.95 -5.42
CA GLY A 252 -7.98 -30.34 -5.57
C GLY A 252 -6.74 -30.55 -6.45
N VAL A 253 -6.63 -29.81 -7.55
CA VAL A 253 -5.45 -29.85 -8.43
C VAL A 253 -4.20 -29.36 -7.70
N ILE A 254 -4.31 -28.25 -6.95
CA ILE A 254 -3.16 -27.68 -6.26
C ILE A 254 -2.75 -28.52 -5.05
N ARG A 255 -3.68 -29.05 -4.25
CA ARG A 255 -3.40 -30.00 -3.15
C ARG A 255 -2.63 -31.22 -3.65
N LYS A 256 -3.09 -31.83 -4.73
CA LYS A 256 -2.39 -32.97 -5.36
C LYS A 256 -1.00 -32.59 -5.86
N THR A 257 -0.82 -31.35 -6.33
CA THR A 257 0.48 -30.85 -6.78
C THR A 257 1.43 -30.67 -5.61
N LEU A 258 1.00 -30.03 -4.51
CA LEU A 258 1.79 -29.85 -3.29
C LEU A 258 2.20 -31.17 -2.66
N ALA A 259 1.26 -32.14 -2.59
CA ALA A 259 1.54 -33.48 -2.06
C ALA A 259 2.63 -34.21 -2.87
N LYS A 260 2.67 -34.06 -4.20
CA LYS A 260 3.73 -34.65 -5.03
C LYS A 260 5.12 -34.05 -4.76
N GLU A 261 5.15 -32.77 -4.36
CA GLU A 261 6.38 -32.05 -4.02
C GLU A 261 6.75 -32.21 -2.52
N ASN A 262 6.01 -33.04 -1.75
CA ASN A 262 6.16 -33.22 -0.30
C ASN A 262 6.06 -31.89 0.49
N ILE A 263 5.18 -30.99 0.06
CA ILE A 263 4.97 -29.69 0.69
C ILE A 263 3.57 -29.66 1.30
N ASP A 264 3.51 -29.37 2.60
CA ASP A 264 2.26 -29.25 3.35
C ASP A 264 1.92 -27.77 3.58
N ILE A 265 1.14 -27.21 2.67
CA ILE A 265 0.60 -25.85 2.77
C ILE A 265 -0.92 -25.95 2.62
N PRO A 266 -1.72 -25.45 3.58
CA PRO A 266 -3.17 -25.37 3.43
C PRO A 266 -3.58 -24.56 2.21
N VAL A 267 -4.51 -25.10 1.40
CA VAL A 267 -5.04 -24.47 0.19
C VAL A 267 -6.55 -24.45 0.24
N PHE A 268 -7.13 -23.26 0.00
CA PHE A 268 -8.58 -23.07 -0.07
C PHE A 268 -8.93 -22.20 -1.27
N GLY A 269 -10.12 -22.40 -1.82
CA GLY A 269 -10.70 -21.59 -2.87
C GLY A 269 -11.61 -20.51 -2.30
N MET A 270 -11.58 -19.32 -2.87
CA MET A 270 -12.55 -18.27 -2.58
C MET A 270 -13.80 -18.51 -3.43
N TYR A 271 -14.81 -19.12 -2.79
CA TYR A 271 -16.01 -19.59 -3.46
C TYR A 271 -16.98 -18.44 -3.73
N LYS A 272 -17.54 -18.42 -4.94
CA LYS A 272 -18.52 -17.41 -5.39
C LYS A 272 -19.91 -18.05 -5.52
N ASP A 273 -20.94 -17.26 -5.19
CA ASP A 273 -22.34 -17.64 -5.43
C ASP A 273 -22.67 -17.62 -6.93
N ASN A 274 -23.88 -18.06 -7.29
CA ASN A 274 -24.37 -18.04 -8.68
C ASN A 274 -24.46 -16.62 -9.28
N LYS A 275 -24.30 -15.58 -8.46
CA LYS A 275 -24.26 -14.17 -8.89
C LYS A 275 -22.82 -13.62 -8.91
N HIS A 276 -21.81 -14.49 -8.89
CA HIS A 276 -20.38 -14.17 -8.88
C HIS A 276 -19.91 -13.31 -7.68
N ARG A 277 -20.63 -13.34 -6.56
CA ARG A 277 -20.22 -12.64 -5.32
C ARG A 277 -19.53 -13.62 -4.39
N THR A 278 -18.56 -13.14 -3.62
CA THR A 278 -17.93 -13.92 -2.54
C THR A 278 -19.02 -14.50 -1.64
N TYR A 279 -18.97 -15.80 -1.43
CA TYR A 279 -19.93 -16.51 -0.56
C TYR A 279 -19.21 -17.14 0.64
N GLY A 280 -18.06 -17.74 0.40
CA GLY A 280 -17.32 -18.47 1.41
C GLY A 280 -15.96 -18.94 0.93
N LEU A 281 -15.40 -19.87 1.66
CA LEU A 281 -14.21 -20.60 1.27
C LEU A 281 -14.58 -22.06 0.96
N CYS A 282 -13.77 -22.73 0.17
CA CYS A 282 -13.94 -24.18 -0.06
C CYS A 282 -12.58 -24.89 -0.07
N ASP A 283 -12.57 -26.11 0.40
CA ASP A 283 -11.54 -27.07 0.00
C ASP A 283 -12.00 -27.90 -1.22
N ASP A 284 -11.43 -29.06 -1.45
CA ASP A 284 -11.84 -29.97 -2.54
C ASP A 284 -13.13 -30.75 -2.22
N GLU A 285 -13.54 -30.82 -0.94
CA GLU A 285 -14.70 -31.57 -0.47
C GLU A 285 -15.84 -30.68 0.00
N ARG A 286 -15.51 -29.64 0.81
CA ARG A 286 -16.47 -28.85 1.59
C ARG A 286 -16.52 -27.39 1.18
N VAL A 287 -17.59 -26.72 1.57
CA VAL A 287 -17.73 -25.27 1.50
C VAL A 287 -17.91 -24.75 2.91
N TYR A 288 -17.15 -23.73 3.24
CA TYR A 288 -17.16 -23.01 4.52
C TYR A 288 -17.91 -21.70 4.32
N ASP A 289 -19.14 -21.64 4.83
CA ASP A 289 -19.98 -20.46 4.73
C ASP A 289 -19.47 -19.35 5.65
N LEU A 290 -19.36 -18.14 5.14
CA LEU A 290 -18.96 -16.95 5.90
C LEU A 290 -20.15 -16.19 6.48
N LYS A 291 -21.39 -16.67 6.29
CA LYS A 291 -22.57 -16.07 6.88
C LYS A 291 -22.48 -16.11 8.41
N GLY A 292 -22.79 -14.98 9.04
CA GLY A 292 -22.70 -14.84 10.50
C GLY A 292 -21.35 -14.32 11.01
N ASN A 293 -20.29 -14.34 10.20
CA ASN A 293 -19.02 -13.69 10.53
C ASN A 293 -18.69 -12.58 9.51
N GLU A 294 -19.37 -11.44 9.65
CA GLU A 294 -19.21 -10.28 8.75
C GLU A 294 -17.76 -9.78 8.65
N LYS A 295 -17.00 -9.85 9.75
CA LYS A 295 -15.60 -9.39 9.77
C LYS A 295 -14.72 -10.27 8.91
N LEU A 296 -14.88 -11.58 9.03
CA LEU A 296 -14.16 -12.57 8.23
C LEU A 296 -14.58 -12.48 6.76
N PHE A 297 -15.88 -12.36 6.49
CA PHE A 297 -16.41 -12.12 5.14
C PHE A 297 -15.76 -10.91 4.48
N ASN A 298 -15.71 -9.77 5.18
CA ASN A 298 -15.10 -8.55 4.67
C ASN A 298 -13.59 -8.72 4.42
N LEU A 299 -12.89 -9.46 5.27
CA LEU A 299 -11.46 -9.74 5.08
C LEU A 299 -11.24 -10.59 3.83
N ILE A 300 -11.94 -11.70 3.68
CA ILE A 300 -11.81 -12.61 2.52
C ILE A 300 -12.21 -11.89 1.22
N THR A 301 -13.31 -11.14 1.24
CA THR A 301 -13.70 -10.30 0.08
C THR A 301 -12.61 -9.31 -0.30
N SER A 302 -11.96 -8.67 0.69
CA SER A 302 -10.85 -7.75 0.43
C SER A 302 -9.63 -8.43 -0.19
N PHE A 303 -9.39 -9.71 0.12
CA PHE A 303 -8.32 -10.51 -0.50
C PHE A 303 -8.67 -10.85 -1.95
N GLN A 304 -9.90 -11.26 -2.20
CA GLN A 304 -10.41 -11.59 -3.53
C GLN A 304 -10.39 -10.36 -4.45
N ASP A 305 -10.91 -9.23 -3.98
CA ASP A 305 -10.91 -7.98 -4.74
C ASP A 305 -9.50 -7.53 -5.09
N GLU A 306 -8.55 -7.67 -4.16
CA GLU A 306 -7.18 -7.25 -4.40
C GLU A 306 -6.46 -8.13 -5.42
N VAL A 307 -6.59 -9.46 -5.35
CA VAL A 307 -5.95 -10.35 -6.32
C VAL A 307 -6.55 -10.15 -7.71
N HIS A 308 -7.87 -10.01 -7.80
CA HIS A 308 -8.57 -9.74 -9.06
C HIS A 308 -8.15 -8.38 -9.66
N ARG A 309 -8.14 -7.31 -8.85
CA ARG A 309 -7.65 -5.99 -9.26
C ARG A 309 -6.21 -6.05 -9.80
N PHE A 310 -5.34 -6.79 -9.11
CA PHE A 310 -3.93 -6.92 -9.49
C PHE A 310 -3.76 -7.67 -10.81
N SER A 311 -4.48 -8.76 -11.02
CA SER A 311 -4.48 -9.56 -12.24
C SER A 311 -5.01 -8.76 -13.43
N ILE A 312 -6.15 -8.08 -13.30
CA ILE A 312 -6.71 -7.21 -14.35
C ILE A 312 -5.74 -6.09 -14.72
N THR A 313 -5.07 -5.47 -13.74
CA THR A 313 -4.11 -4.40 -14.01
C THR A 313 -2.94 -4.92 -14.84
N TYR A 314 -2.46 -6.13 -14.55
CA TYR A 314 -1.40 -6.77 -15.33
C TYR A 314 -1.85 -7.11 -16.74
N HIS A 315 -3.04 -7.66 -16.87
CA HIS A 315 -3.68 -7.96 -18.13
C HIS A 315 -3.78 -6.71 -19.03
N LYS A 316 -4.32 -5.59 -18.51
CA LYS A 316 -4.40 -4.31 -19.23
C LYS A 316 -3.02 -3.81 -19.67
N LEU A 317 -1.99 -3.94 -18.82
CA LEU A 317 -0.62 -3.56 -19.16
C LEU A 317 -0.04 -4.38 -20.32
N LEU A 318 -0.28 -5.68 -20.34
CA LEU A 318 0.20 -6.55 -21.43
C LEU A 318 -0.54 -6.27 -22.74
N ARG A 319 -1.86 -6.07 -22.67
CA ARG A 319 -2.68 -5.69 -23.82
C ARG A 319 -2.20 -4.35 -24.41
N SER A 320 -1.99 -3.32 -23.60
CA SER A 320 -1.48 -2.04 -24.09
C SER A 320 -0.08 -2.19 -24.72
N LYS A 321 0.83 -2.93 -24.08
CA LYS A 321 2.16 -3.21 -24.64
C LYS A 321 2.07 -3.95 -25.98
N ARG A 322 1.10 -4.84 -26.16
CA ARG A 322 0.91 -5.60 -27.40
C ARG A 322 0.34 -4.72 -28.52
N VAL A 323 -0.71 -3.94 -28.22
CA VAL A 323 -1.28 -2.97 -29.18
C VAL A 323 -0.21 -1.96 -29.60
N LEU A 324 0.58 -1.46 -28.64
CA LEU A 324 1.69 -0.54 -28.88
C LEU A 324 2.83 -1.20 -29.70
N LYS A 325 3.00 -2.53 -29.55
CA LYS A 325 4.03 -3.25 -30.32
C LYS A 325 3.62 -3.47 -31.77
N SER A 326 2.32 -3.68 -32.07
CA SER A 326 1.86 -3.93 -33.43
C SER A 326 1.88 -2.65 -34.30
N ARG A 327 1.33 -1.52 -33.84
CA ARG A 327 1.22 -0.28 -34.66
C ARG A 327 2.56 0.24 -35.20
N LEU A 328 3.62 0.28 -34.37
CA LEU A 328 4.94 0.70 -34.85
C LEU A 328 5.69 -0.38 -35.63
N ASP A 329 5.38 -1.66 -35.41
CA ASP A 329 6.01 -2.78 -36.11
C ASP A 329 5.39 -2.98 -37.52
N GLU A 330 4.21 -2.41 -37.79
CA GLU A 330 3.54 -2.43 -39.09
C GLU A 330 4.13 -1.39 -40.08
N ILE A 331 4.91 -0.44 -39.57
CA ILE A 331 5.54 0.60 -40.41
C ILE A 331 6.87 0.08 -40.95
N GLU A 332 6.94 -0.05 -42.26
CA GLU A 332 8.15 -0.49 -42.96
C GLU A 332 9.34 0.43 -42.65
N GLY A 333 10.44 -0.17 -42.20
CA GLY A 333 11.66 0.55 -41.80
C GLY A 333 11.77 0.91 -40.32
N ILE A 334 10.77 0.63 -39.48
CA ILE A 334 10.88 0.75 -38.03
C ILE A 334 11.36 -0.58 -37.43
N GLY A 335 12.68 -0.74 -37.33
CA GLY A 335 13.30 -1.85 -36.61
C GLY A 335 13.44 -1.58 -35.11
N PRO A 336 13.88 -2.58 -34.31
CA PRO A 336 13.97 -2.48 -32.85
C PRO A 336 14.76 -1.27 -32.33
N LYS A 337 15.80 -0.85 -33.02
CA LYS A 337 16.63 0.31 -32.65
C LYS A 337 15.84 1.63 -32.76
N ARG A 338 15.23 1.87 -33.92
CA ARG A 338 14.43 3.10 -34.18
C ARG A 338 13.21 3.16 -33.28
N LYS A 339 12.54 2.05 -33.05
CA LYS A 339 11.43 1.94 -32.11
C LYS A 339 11.82 2.33 -30.68
N LYS A 340 12.97 1.84 -30.20
CA LYS A 340 13.49 2.17 -28.87
C LYS A 340 13.83 3.68 -28.78
N GLU A 341 14.34 4.26 -29.83
CA GLU A 341 14.69 5.68 -29.90
C GLU A 341 13.45 6.58 -29.91
N LEU A 342 12.44 6.25 -30.72
CA LEU A 342 11.15 6.93 -30.73
C LEU A 342 10.48 6.90 -29.34
N LEU A 343 10.39 5.70 -28.72
CA LEU A 343 9.77 5.56 -27.41
C LEU A 343 10.57 6.21 -26.27
N LYS A 344 11.88 6.35 -26.41
CA LYS A 344 12.71 7.09 -25.46
C LYS A 344 12.37 8.59 -25.45
N ASN A 345 12.12 9.17 -26.62
CA ASN A 345 11.90 10.61 -26.79
C ASN A 345 10.43 11.01 -26.62
N PHE A 346 9.50 10.24 -27.16
CA PHE A 346 8.06 10.54 -27.14
C PHE A 346 7.30 9.86 -25.99
N LYS A 347 7.95 8.98 -25.23
CA LYS A 347 7.44 8.26 -24.04
C LYS A 347 6.31 7.25 -24.33
N THR A 348 5.35 7.58 -25.21
CA THR A 348 4.25 6.69 -25.59
C THR A 348 4.13 6.58 -27.11
N VAL A 349 3.51 5.49 -27.59
CA VAL A 349 3.28 5.31 -29.04
C VAL A 349 2.25 6.31 -29.54
N ASP A 350 1.23 6.62 -28.75
CA ASP A 350 0.25 7.65 -29.11
C ASP A 350 0.92 9.01 -29.32
N ASN A 351 1.91 9.37 -28.50
CA ASN A 351 2.68 10.58 -28.70
C ASN A 351 3.54 10.54 -29.98
N VAL A 352 4.02 9.35 -30.38
CA VAL A 352 4.75 9.17 -31.67
C VAL A 352 3.81 9.43 -32.84
N PHE A 353 2.59 8.88 -32.81
CA PHE A 353 1.61 9.07 -33.90
C PHE A 353 1.00 10.48 -33.93
N ASN A 354 0.95 11.16 -32.77
CA ASN A 354 0.48 12.55 -32.69
C ASN A 354 1.58 13.59 -32.89
N ALA A 355 2.83 13.18 -33.06
CA ALA A 355 3.95 14.09 -33.27
C ALA A 355 3.96 14.62 -34.70
N SER A 356 4.39 15.85 -34.86
CA SER A 356 4.59 16.46 -36.21
C SER A 356 5.71 15.75 -37.00
N ILE A 357 5.60 15.79 -38.32
CA ILE A 357 6.62 15.23 -39.21
C ILE A 357 8.01 15.83 -38.91
N ASP A 358 8.09 17.10 -38.56
CA ASP A 358 9.36 17.79 -38.28
C ASP A 358 9.98 17.33 -36.94
N GLU A 359 9.17 16.96 -35.97
CA GLU A 359 9.65 16.36 -34.72
C GLU A 359 10.15 14.93 -34.95
N LEU A 360 9.42 14.15 -35.76
CA LEU A 360 9.79 12.77 -36.06
C LEU A 360 11.07 12.67 -36.90
N LYS A 361 11.30 13.62 -37.86
CA LYS A 361 12.51 13.68 -38.67
C LYS A 361 13.81 13.78 -37.88
N LYS A 362 13.76 14.20 -36.62
CA LYS A 362 14.93 14.25 -35.74
C LYS A 362 15.44 12.86 -35.35
N TYR A 363 14.61 11.86 -35.47
CA TYR A 363 14.88 10.49 -34.97
C TYR A 363 14.75 9.42 -36.04
N VAL A 364 14.00 9.69 -37.11
CA VAL A 364 13.79 8.73 -38.21
C VAL A 364 13.87 9.47 -39.58
N PRO A 365 14.24 8.77 -40.67
CA PRO A 365 14.20 9.33 -42.01
C PRO A 365 12.82 9.86 -42.39
N GLU A 366 12.77 10.86 -43.25
CA GLU A 366 11.56 11.55 -43.70
C GLU A 366 10.48 10.59 -44.24
N LYS A 367 10.87 9.57 -45.00
CA LYS A 367 9.96 8.53 -45.51
C LYS A 367 9.20 7.82 -44.37
N ILE A 368 9.90 7.52 -43.26
CA ILE A 368 9.33 6.85 -42.10
C ILE A 368 8.48 7.83 -41.29
N ALA A 369 8.93 9.10 -41.15
CA ALA A 369 8.16 10.12 -40.46
C ALA A 369 6.79 10.37 -41.11
N LYS A 370 6.74 10.42 -42.45
CA LYS A 370 5.48 10.49 -43.22
C LYS A 370 4.61 9.26 -43.01
N ALA A 371 5.18 8.06 -43.09
CA ALA A 371 4.45 6.83 -42.87
C ALA A 371 3.87 6.71 -41.44
N ILE A 372 4.52 7.28 -40.40
CA ILE A 372 3.98 7.36 -39.04
C ILE A 372 2.79 8.32 -39.00
N SER A 373 2.88 9.47 -39.64
CA SER A 373 1.84 10.50 -39.62
C SER A 373 0.59 10.15 -40.44
N GLU A 374 0.69 9.20 -41.37
CA GLU A 374 -0.42 8.71 -42.23
C GLU A 374 -1.19 7.54 -41.63
N ASN A 375 -0.71 6.94 -40.51
CA ASN A 375 -1.31 5.82 -39.78
C ASN A 375 -1.83 6.23 -38.41
#